data_ff46f756c06eac41e97c82b921899ebe
#
_entry.id   ff46f756c06eac41e97c82b921899ebe
#
_cell.length_a   1.000
_cell.length_b   1.000
_cell.length_c   1.000
_cell.angle_alpha   90.00
_cell.angle_beta   90.00
_cell.angle_gamma   90.00
#
_symmetry.space_group_name_H-M   'P 1'
#
loop_
_entity.id
_entity.type
_entity.pdbx_description
1 polymer ?
#
loop_
_entity_poly.entity_id
_entity_poly.type
_entity_poly.pdbx_seq_one_letter_code
_entity_poly.pdbx_strand_id
1 'polypeptide(L)'
;MIQVNNLSKQYLEGDVILKNINLGIEKGEVVSIIGPSGGGKSTLLRCLIGLEEIDSGDVKVPDKKKMGMVFQSFNLFPHKTAIQNIMESLIVVDKMDKSEAKKIAYDLLEKVGLKDRADFYPKALSGGQKQRVAIARALARNPEVLLFDEPTSALDPDMVKEVLNVIEQLRDSSNITMVIVSHEIDFVNQISDRIVVMENGNIKDIVVNKKKRQVS
;
A
#
# COMPACT_ATOMS: atom_id res chain seq x y z
N MET A 1 -1.47 -1.81 -14.94
CA MET A 1 -0.28 -1.09 -15.46
C MET A 1 -0.31 0.35 -14.99
N ILE A 2 0.78 0.81 -14.38
CA ILE A 2 1.00 2.19 -13.98
C ILE A 2 2.07 2.77 -14.89
N GLN A 3 1.92 4.00 -15.36
CA GLN A 3 2.92 4.67 -16.17
C GLN A 3 3.12 6.10 -15.68
N VAL A 4 4.35 6.43 -15.35
CA VAL A 4 4.80 7.76 -14.89
C VAL A 4 5.81 8.28 -15.88
N ASN A 5 5.55 9.46 -16.43
CA ASN A 5 6.42 10.10 -17.43
C ASN A 5 6.77 11.50 -16.96
N ASN A 6 8.06 11.74 -16.75
CA ASN A 6 8.64 13.05 -16.39
C ASN A 6 7.95 13.73 -15.20
N LEU A 7 7.46 12.95 -14.23
CA LEU A 7 6.76 13.48 -13.07
C LEU A 7 7.70 14.31 -12.21
N SER A 8 7.29 15.55 -11.94
CA SER A 8 7.96 16.42 -10.98
C SER A 8 6.96 16.95 -9.96
N LYS A 9 7.41 17.11 -8.72
CA LYS A 9 6.64 17.66 -7.61
C LYS A 9 7.50 18.56 -6.74
N GLN A 10 6.96 19.72 -6.43
CA GLN A 10 7.56 20.72 -5.57
C GLN A 10 6.56 21.09 -4.47
N TYR A 11 7.01 21.24 -3.24
CA TYR A 11 6.28 21.91 -2.19
C TYR A 11 6.75 23.37 -2.10
N LEU A 12 6.05 24.21 -1.36
CA LEU A 12 6.25 25.65 -1.26
C LEU A 12 7.73 26.09 -1.31
N GLU A 13 8.00 27.14 -2.14
CA GLU A 13 9.24 27.92 -2.18
C GLU A 13 10.57 27.15 -2.43
N GLY A 14 10.61 26.26 -3.45
CA GLY A 14 11.89 25.81 -4.00
C GLY A 14 12.30 24.37 -3.71
N ASP A 15 11.65 23.67 -2.78
CA ASP A 15 12.01 22.28 -2.48
C ASP A 15 11.39 21.29 -3.48
N VAL A 16 12.15 20.99 -4.54
CA VAL A 16 11.76 19.97 -5.52
C VAL A 16 11.92 18.57 -4.91
N ILE A 17 10.79 17.94 -4.63
CA ILE A 17 10.74 16.64 -3.97
C ILE A 17 10.84 15.48 -4.96
N LEU A 18 10.23 15.62 -6.15
CA LEU A 18 10.35 14.65 -7.25
C LEU A 18 10.85 15.34 -8.50
N LYS A 19 11.83 14.73 -9.18
CA LYS A 19 12.55 15.34 -10.31
C LYS A 19 12.53 14.37 -11.50
N ASN A 20 11.69 14.66 -12.51
CA ASN A 20 11.63 13.91 -13.76
C ASN A 20 11.51 12.38 -13.55
N ILE A 21 10.64 11.93 -12.66
CA ILE A 21 10.43 10.51 -12.41
C ILE A 21 9.83 9.84 -13.63
N ASN A 22 10.48 8.79 -14.09
CA ASN A 22 10.00 7.92 -15.17
C ASN A 22 9.94 6.47 -14.63
N LEU A 23 8.74 5.89 -14.57
CA LEU A 23 8.53 4.56 -14.00
C LEU A 23 7.32 3.88 -14.66
N GLY A 24 7.54 2.70 -15.23
CA GLY A 24 6.45 1.83 -15.67
C GLY A 24 6.31 0.63 -14.71
N ILE A 25 5.08 0.25 -14.37
CA ILE A 25 4.79 -0.93 -13.53
C ILE A 25 3.75 -1.79 -14.25
N GLU A 26 4.04 -3.05 -14.45
CA GLU A 26 3.16 -3.99 -15.13
C GLU A 26 2.03 -4.48 -14.21
N LYS A 27 0.96 -5.01 -14.83
CA LYS A 27 -0.15 -5.59 -14.07
C LYS A 27 0.32 -6.82 -13.30
N GLY A 28 -0.02 -6.88 -12.03
CA GLY A 28 0.36 -7.96 -11.13
C GLY A 28 1.81 -7.92 -10.67
N GLU A 29 2.60 -6.93 -11.08
CA GLU A 29 3.99 -6.76 -10.66
C GLU A 29 4.08 -6.23 -9.22
N VAL A 30 5.07 -6.68 -8.48
CA VAL A 30 5.45 -6.14 -7.16
C VAL A 30 6.72 -5.32 -7.30
N VAL A 31 6.60 -4.01 -7.12
CA VAL A 31 7.71 -3.06 -7.16
C VAL A 31 7.93 -2.51 -5.77
N SER A 32 9.12 -2.70 -5.22
CA SER A 32 9.51 -2.01 -4.00
C SER A 32 10.34 -0.76 -4.29
N ILE A 33 10.12 0.27 -3.50
CA ILE A 33 10.85 1.54 -3.57
C ILE A 33 11.64 1.70 -2.28
N ILE A 34 12.96 1.79 -2.40
CA ILE A 34 13.89 1.97 -1.28
C ILE A 34 14.68 3.26 -1.43
N GLY A 35 15.30 3.71 -0.36
CA GLY A 35 16.15 4.91 -0.36
C GLY A 35 16.07 5.67 0.97
N PRO A 36 16.87 6.72 1.16
CA PRO A 36 16.91 7.49 2.39
C PRO A 36 15.58 8.18 2.71
N SER A 37 15.36 8.50 3.99
CA SER A 37 14.24 9.33 4.42
C SER A 37 14.31 10.70 3.73
N GLY A 38 13.15 11.27 3.39
CA GLY A 38 13.09 12.51 2.61
C GLY A 38 13.39 12.37 1.11
N GLY A 39 13.66 11.16 0.61
CA GLY A 39 13.97 10.91 -0.81
C GLY A 39 12.77 11.01 -1.79
N GLY A 40 11.57 11.38 -1.33
CA GLY A 40 10.38 11.55 -2.17
C GLY A 40 9.51 10.30 -2.33
N LYS A 41 9.85 9.17 -1.70
CA LYS A 41 9.16 7.87 -1.86
C LYS A 41 7.65 7.95 -1.54
N SER A 42 7.28 8.43 -0.37
CA SER A 42 5.88 8.60 0.04
C SER A 42 5.13 9.62 -0.81
N THR A 43 5.82 10.69 -1.23
CA THR A 43 5.26 11.68 -2.16
C THR A 43 4.93 11.05 -3.51
N LEU A 44 5.80 10.19 -4.04
CA LEU A 44 5.53 9.44 -5.27
C LEU A 44 4.26 8.57 -5.13
N LEU A 45 4.12 7.80 -4.04
CA LEU A 45 2.91 7.01 -3.79
C LEU A 45 1.65 7.88 -3.74
N ARG A 46 1.72 9.03 -3.05
CA ARG A 46 0.58 9.97 -2.95
C ARG A 46 0.21 10.57 -4.29
N CYS A 47 1.20 10.89 -5.15
CA CYS A 47 0.94 11.32 -6.52
C CYS A 47 0.26 10.22 -7.34
N LEU A 48 0.70 8.95 -7.22
CA LEU A 48 0.09 7.82 -7.93
C LEU A 48 -1.40 7.65 -7.60
N ILE A 49 -1.79 7.75 -6.34
CA ILE A 49 -3.18 7.61 -5.94
C ILE A 49 -3.99 8.91 -6.08
N GLY A 50 -3.31 10.04 -6.34
CA GLY A 50 -3.93 11.34 -6.51
C GLY A 50 -4.29 12.04 -5.20
N LEU A 51 -3.58 11.75 -4.12
CA LEU A 51 -3.62 12.50 -2.86
C LEU A 51 -2.76 13.76 -2.92
N GLU A 52 -1.78 13.79 -3.84
CA GLU A 52 -0.96 14.95 -4.14
C GLU A 52 -1.07 15.27 -5.63
N GLU A 53 -1.20 16.54 -5.96
CA GLU A 53 -1.15 17.02 -7.34
C GLU A 53 0.29 17.06 -7.83
N ILE A 54 0.49 16.73 -9.10
CA ILE A 54 1.79 16.82 -9.77
C ILE A 54 1.95 18.22 -10.40
N ASP A 55 3.17 18.74 -10.42
CA ASP A 55 3.44 20.07 -11.02
C ASP A 55 3.76 19.95 -12.51
N SER A 56 4.36 18.83 -12.94
CA SER A 56 4.60 18.54 -14.36
C SER A 56 4.71 17.04 -14.61
N GLY A 57 4.61 16.65 -15.88
CA GLY A 57 4.64 15.27 -16.33
C GLY A 57 3.25 14.66 -16.49
N ASP A 58 3.18 13.33 -16.54
CA ASP A 58 1.94 12.57 -16.72
C ASP A 58 1.96 11.30 -15.87
N VAL A 59 0.82 10.98 -15.24
CA VAL A 59 0.61 9.77 -14.46
C VAL A 59 -0.63 9.04 -14.94
N LYS A 60 -0.41 7.90 -15.57
CA LYS A 60 -1.48 6.98 -15.99
C LYS A 60 -1.58 5.84 -14.99
N VAL A 61 -2.73 5.70 -14.38
CA VAL A 61 -3.05 4.63 -13.41
C VAL A 61 -4.39 4.00 -13.79
N PRO A 62 -4.70 2.80 -13.29
CA PRO A 62 -6.07 2.27 -13.34
C PRO A 62 -7.08 3.22 -12.69
N ASP A 63 -8.38 2.91 -12.80
CA ASP A 63 -9.39 3.68 -12.07
C ASP A 63 -9.00 3.82 -10.59
N LYS A 64 -8.87 5.04 -10.09
CA LYS A 64 -8.50 5.34 -8.70
C LYS A 64 -9.42 4.64 -7.70
N LYS A 65 -10.66 4.33 -8.08
CA LYS A 65 -11.59 3.52 -7.29
C LYS A 65 -11.11 2.07 -7.10
N LYS A 66 -10.23 1.61 -7.97
CA LYS A 66 -9.58 0.29 -7.95
C LYS A 66 -8.16 0.33 -7.39
N MET A 67 -7.84 1.39 -6.67
CA MET A 67 -6.57 1.52 -5.97
C MET A 67 -6.79 1.62 -4.47
N GLY A 68 -5.97 0.91 -3.71
CA GLY A 68 -5.94 0.98 -2.25
C GLY A 68 -4.60 1.52 -1.77
N MET A 69 -4.59 2.17 -0.60
CA MET A 69 -3.36 2.63 0.04
C MET A 69 -3.36 2.26 1.53
N VAL A 70 -2.23 1.72 1.96
CA VAL A 70 -1.92 1.39 3.36
C VAL A 70 -0.85 2.38 3.81
N PHE A 71 -1.17 3.15 4.84
CA PHE A 71 -0.30 4.22 5.35
C PHE A 71 0.57 3.73 6.50
N GLN A 72 1.66 4.41 6.73
CA GLN A 72 2.53 4.25 7.90
C GLN A 72 1.76 4.39 9.23
N SER A 73 0.87 5.38 9.31
CA SER A 73 0.02 5.65 10.48
C SER A 73 -1.34 5.01 10.29
N PHE A 74 -1.53 3.77 10.42
CA PHE A 74 -2.77 2.96 10.29
C PHE A 74 -4.04 3.68 9.78
N ASN A 75 -4.28 4.92 10.17
CA ASN A 75 -5.39 5.82 9.81
C ASN A 75 -6.78 5.16 10.02
N LEU A 76 -6.92 4.36 11.08
CA LEU A 76 -8.20 3.76 11.44
C LEU A 76 -9.11 4.80 12.10
N PHE A 77 -10.40 4.70 11.83
CA PHE A 77 -11.41 5.48 12.52
C PHE A 77 -11.49 5.04 14.00
N PRO A 78 -11.11 5.88 14.98
CA PRO A 78 -10.97 5.46 16.37
C PRO A 78 -12.32 5.12 17.05
N HIS A 79 -13.41 5.66 16.52
CA HIS A 79 -14.78 5.45 17.00
C HIS A 79 -15.51 4.30 16.32
N LYS A 80 -14.82 3.54 15.45
CA LYS A 80 -15.34 2.36 14.73
C LYS A 80 -14.55 1.12 15.12
N THR A 81 -15.24 -0.01 15.20
CA THR A 81 -14.59 -1.32 15.42
C THR A 81 -13.78 -1.74 14.20
N ALA A 82 -12.97 -2.81 14.31
CA ALA A 82 -12.18 -3.33 13.19
C ALA A 82 -13.06 -3.63 11.98
N ILE A 83 -14.15 -4.37 12.17
CA ILE A 83 -15.09 -4.68 11.09
C ILE A 83 -15.74 -3.43 10.49
N GLN A 84 -16.14 -2.46 11.32
CA GLN A 84 -16.75 -1.20 10.86
C GLN A 84 -15.76 -0.35 10.06
N ASN A 85 -14.46 -0.38 10.41
CA ASN A 85 -13.42 0.29 9.63
C ASN A 85 -13.32 -0.26 8.20
N ILE A 86 -13.51 -1.57 8.03
CA ILE A 86 -13.46 -2.23 6.72
C ILE A 86 -14.75 -1.95 5.94
N MET A 87 -15.91 -2.05 6.59
CA MET A 87 -17.23 -1.85 5.98
C MET A 87 -17.44 -0.42 5.47
N GLU A 88 -16.75 0.56 6.01
CA GLU A 88 -17.03 1.98 5.76
C GLU A 88 -17.04 2.35 4.29
N SER A 89 -15.99 1.97 3.55
CA SER A 89 -15.90 2.29 2.12
C SER A 89 -16.97 1.59 1.30
N LEU A 90 -17.33 0.35 1.66
CA LEU A 90 -18.35 -0.42 0.98
C LEU A 90 -19.74 0.22 1.13
N ILE A 91 -20.07 0.67 2.35
CA ILE A 91 -21.38 1.27 2.64
C ILE A 91 -21.45 2.71 2.11
N VAL A 92 -20.44 3.55 2.40
CA VAL A 92 -20.50 4.99 2.13
C VAL A 92 -20.24 5.28 0.66
N VAL A 93 -19.23 4.64 0.06
CA VAL A 93 -18.80 4.93 -1.32
C VAL A 93 -19.53 4.04 -2.33
N ASP A 94 -19.56 2.72 -2.09
CA ASP A 94 -20.13 1.77 -3.04
C ASP A 94 -21.64 1.55 -2.82
N LYS A 95 -22.24 2.16 -1.76
CA LYS A 95 -23.65 2.06 -1.40
C LYS A 95 -24.14 0.63 -1.20
N MET A 96 -23.23 -0.27 -0.80
CA MET A 96 -23.51 -1.68 -0.58
C MET A 96 -24.44 -1.88 0.63
N ASP A 97 -25.26 -2.93 0.58
CA ASP A 97 -26.06 -3.33 1.74
C ASP A 97 -25.18 -3.69 2.94
N LYS A 98 -25.65 -3.35 4.15
CA LYS A 98 -24.89 -3.53 5.39
C LYS A 98 -24.59 -5.02 5.67
N SER A 99 -25.49 -5.92 5.33
CA SER A 99 -25.31 -7.36 5.54
C SER A 99 -24.25 -7.94 4.62
N GLU A 100 -24.23 -7.50 3.37
CA GLU A 100 -23.24 -7.88 2.36
C GLU A 100 -21.86 -7.31 2.72
N ALA A 101 -21.78 -6.00 3.04
CA ALA A 101 -20.56 -5.37 3.50
C ALA A 101 -19.97 -6.05 4.75
N LYS A 102 -20.84 -6.49 5.67
CA LYS A 102 -20.41 -7.23 6.87
C LYS A 102 -19.78 -8.57 6.52
N LYS A 103 -20.36 -9.32 5.59
CA LYS A 103 -19.80 -10.60 5.13
C LYS A 103 -18.42 -10.43 4.53
N ILE A 104 -18.26 -9.48 3.59
CA ILE A 104 -16.97 -9.17 2.97
C ILE A 104 -15.94 -8.77 4.04
N ALA A 105 -16.32 -7.93 5.00
CA ALA A 105 -15.43 -7.48 6.05
C ALA A 105 -14.98 -8.63 6.97
N TYR A 106 -15.85 -9.59 7.28
CA TYR A 106 -15.47 -10.79 8.04
C TYR A 106 -14.50 -11.67 7.26
N ASP A 107 -14.74 -11.90 5.97
CA ASP A 107 -13.85 -12.68 5.11
C ASP A 107 -12.45 -12.02 5.01
N LEU A 108 -12.40 -10.69 4.96
CA LEU A 108 -11.14 -9.95 4.95
C LEU A 108 -10.41 -9.99 6.30
N LEU A 109 -11.16 -9.91 7.42
CA LEU A 109 -10.56 -10.07 8.75
C LEU A 109 -10.00 -11.48 8.94
N GLU A 110 -10.65 -12.49 8.39
CA GLU A 110 -10.14 -13.87 8.40
C GLU A 110 -8.84 -14.00 7.62
N LYS A 111 -8.77 -13.39 6.41
CA LYS A 111 -7.55 -13.37 5.57
C LYS A 111 -6.34 -12.73 6.28
N VAL A 112 -6.57 -11.75 7.14
CA VAL A 112 -5.49 -11.10 7.90
C VAL A 112 -5.34 -11.66 9.33
N GLY A 113 -6.02 -12.79 9.65
CA GLY A 113 -5.91 -13.48 10.93
C GLY A 113 -6.50 -12.71 12.13
N LEU A 114 -7.57 -11.93 11.91
CA LEU A 114 -8.19 -11.07 12.94
C LEU A 114 -9.71 -11.27 13.06
N LYS A 115 -10.23 -12.43 12.67
CA LYS A 115 -11.67 -12.70 12.73
C LYS A 115 -12.25 -12.55 14.14
N ASP A 116 -11.50 -12.99 15.14
CA ASP A 116 -11.83 -12.90 16.57
C ASP A 116 -11.72 -11.47 17.14
N ARG A 117 -11.19 -10.54 16.39
CA ARG A 117 -11.01 -9.12 16.74
C ARG A 117 -11.98 -8.18 16.03
N ALA A 118 -12.98 -8.72 15.32
CA ALA A 118 -13.92 -7.94 14.51
C ALA A 118 -14.58 -6.78 15.26
N ASP A 119 -15.00 -7.01 16.51
CA ASP A 119 -15.72 -6.03 17.31
C ASP A 119 -14.81 -5.16 18.21
N PHE A 120 -13.49 -5.30 18.08
CA PHE A 120 -12.54 -4.51 18.85
C PHE A 120 -12.35 -3.12 18.23
N TYR A 121 -12.28 -2.11 19.09
CA TYR A 121 -11.89 -0.76 18.69
C TYR A 121 -10.38 -0.64 18.54
N PRO A 122 -9.86 0.30 17.72
CA PRO A 122 -8.43 0.47 17.50
C PRO A 122 -7.60 0.62 18.78
N LYS A 123 -8.15 1.25 19.81
CA LYS A 123 -7.47 1.40 21.13
C LYS A 123 -7.16 0.06 21.83
N ALA A 124 -7.90 -0.99 21.50
CA ALA A 124 -7.75 -2.32 22.10
C ALA A 124 -6.95 -3.28 21.19
N LEU A 125 -6.42 -2.79 20.06
CA LEU A 125 -5.61 -3.55 19.11
C LEU A 125 -4.13 -3.18 19.25
N SER A 126 -3.24 -4.18 19.09
CA SER A 126 -1.79 -3.93 18.96
C SER A 126 -1.46 -3.16 17.68
N GLY A 127 -0.24 -2.63 17.54
CA GLY A 127 0.22 -1.96 16.32
C GLY A 127 0.09 -2.85 15.08
N GLY A 128 0.58 -4.08 15.16
CA GLY A 128 0.48 -5.05 14.06
C GLY A 128 -0.98 -5.43 13.72
N GLN A 129 -1.86 -5.55 14.73
CA GLN A 129 -3.29 -5.77 14.51
C GLN A 129 -3.95 -4.57 13.81
N LYS A 130 -3.64 -3.34 14.23
CA LYS A 130 -4.13 -2.12 13.55
C LYS A 130 -3.70 -2.08 12.09
N GLN A 131 -2.45 -2.42 11.81
CA GLN A 131 -1.93 -2.43 10.44
C GLN A 131 -2.62 -3.51 9.60
N ARG A 132 -2.84 -4.70 10.13
CA ARG A 132 -3.58 -5.75 9.43
C ARG A 132 -5.04 -5.37 9.17
N VAL A 133 -5.71 -4.64 10.07
CA VAL A 133 -7.04 -4.05 9.81
C VAL A 133 -6.96 -3.00 8.70
N ALA A 134 -5.92 -2.16 8.67
CA ALA A 134 -5.72 -1.17 7.60
C ALA A 134 -5.49 -1.84 6.23
N ILE A 135 -4.75 -2.94 6.19
CA ILE A 135 -4.59 -3.78 4.98
C ILE A 135 -5.95 -4.35 4.54
N ALA A 136 -6.70 -4.96 5.46
CA ALA A 136 -8.04 -5.50 5.15
C ALA A 136 -8.99 -4.42 4.63
N ARG A 137 -8.96 -3.21 5.20
CA ARG A 137 -9.72 -2.06 4.71
C ARG A 137 -9.32 -1.65 3.30
N ALA A 138 -8.03 -1.65 2.98
CA ALA A 138 -7.55 -1.31 1.64
C ALA A 138 -7.99 -2.35 0.59
N LEU A 139 -8.15 -3.62 1.00
CA LEU A 139 -8.64 -4.71 0.16
C LEU A 139 -10.15 -4.70 -0.06
N ALA A 140 -10.93 -4.00 0.76
CA ALA A 140 -12.38 -4.11 0.80
C ALA A 140 -13.05 -3.87 -0.56
N ARG A 141 -12.54 -2.93 -1.35
CA ARG A 141 -13.08 -2.57 -2.66
C ARG A 141 -12.48 -3.36 -3.82
N ASN A 142 -11.86 -4.52 -3.53
CA ASN A 142 -11.22 -5.38 -4.51
C ASN A 142 -10.29 -4.61 -5.47
N PRO A 143 -9.22 -4.00 -4.96
CA PRO A 143 -8.33 -3.15 -5.74
C PRO A 143 -7.51 -3.95 -6.75
N GLU A 144 -7.17 -3.31 -7.87
CA GLU A 144 -6.21 -3.82 -8.86
C GLU A 144 -4.77 -3.39 -8.49
N VAL A 145 -4.63 -2.32 -7.69
CA VAL A 145 -3.36 -1.78 -7.22
C VAL A 145 -3.42 -1.54 -5.72
N LEU A 146 -2.41 -2.00 -4.99
CA LEU A 146 -2.16 -1.69 -3.59
C LEU A 146 -0.85 -0.93 -3.43
N LEU A 147 -0.92 0.21 -2.77
CA LEU A 147 0.23 1.03 -2.40
C LEU A 147 0.48 0.90 -0.90
N PHE A 148 1.72 0.62 -0.51
CA PHE A 148 2.13 0.49 0.89
C PHE A 148 3.19 1.55 1.19
N ASP A 149 2.87 2.49 2.07
CA ASP A 149 3.78 3.54 2.52
C ASP A 149 4.34 3.17 3.89
N GLU A 150 5.51 2.54 3.91
CA GLU A 150 6.23 2.09 5.11
C GLU A 150 5.34 1.32 6.11
N PRO A 151 4.72 0.20 5.70
CA PRO A 151 3.66 -0.47 6.48
C PRO A 151 4.13 -1.05 7.82
N THR A 152 5.44 -1.07 8.09
CA THR A 152 6.04 -1.67 9.30
C THR A 152 6.80 -0.68 10.17
N SER A 153 7.06 0.54 9.70
CA SER A 153 7.95 1.50 10.38
C SER A 153 7.45 1.98 11.76
N ALA A 154 6.14 1.88 12.03
CA ALA A 154 5.52 2.24 13.31
C ALA A 154 5.29 1.01 14.24
N LEU A 155 5.93 -0.13 13.94
CA LEU A 155 5.71 -1.40 14.64
C LEU A 155 6.94 -1.85 15.41
N ASP A 156 6.69 -2.55 16.52
CA ASP A 156 7.73 -3.29 17.22
C ASP A 156 8.22 -4.48 16.38
N PRO A 157 9.50 -4.90 16.49
CA PRO A 157 10.10 -5.96 15.66
C PRO A 157 9.32 -7.26 15.64
N ASP A 158 8.69 -7.65 16.75
CA ASP A 158 7.89 -8.88 16.84
C ASP A 158 6.61 -8.82 15.98
N MET A 159 6.05 -7.61 15.79
CA MET A 159 4.84 -7.39 15.00
C MET A 159 5.11 -7.21 13.51
N VAL A 160 6.35 -6.83 13.14
CA VAL A 160 6.77 -6.63 11.74
C VAL A 160 6.52 -7.91 10.93
N LYS A 161 6.99 -9.06 11.42
CA LYS A 161 6.85 -10.35 10.73
C LYS A 161 5.40 -10.71 10.40
N GLU A 162 4.47 -10.45 11.32
CA GLU A 162 3.04 -10.75 11.10
C GLU A 162 2.46 -9.94 9.94
N VAL A 163 2.84 -8.66 9.83
CA VAL A 163 2.38 -7.78 8.76
C VAL A 163 3.02 -8.17 7.42
N LEU A 164 4.32 -8.45 7.41
CA LEU A 164 5.04 -8.86 6.20
C LEU A 164 4.49 -10.19 5.66
N ASN A 165 4.19 -11.16 6.53
CA ASN A 165 3.57 -12.42 6.13
C ASN A 165 2.20 -12.22 5.44
N VAL A 166 1.39 -11.27 5.91
CA VAL A 166 0.12 -10.93 5.24
C VAL A 166 0.36 -10.36 3.85
N ILE A 167 1.35 -9.49 3.68
CA ILE A 167 1.69 -8.91 2.35
C ILE A 167 2.21 -10.00 1.40
N GLU A 168 3.04 -10.94 1.89
CA GLU A 168 3.50 -12.10 1.10
C GLU A 168 2.34 -12.98 0.65
N GLN A 169 1.43 -13.32 1.57
CA GLN A 169 0.24 -14.10 1.23
C GLN A 169 -0.62 -13.42 0.17
N LEU A 170 -0.77 -12.09 0.24
CA LEU A 170 -1.48 -11.32 -0.78
C LEU A 170 -0.79 -11.39 -2.13
N ARG A 171 0.55 -11.27 -2.18
CA ARG A 171 1.33 -11.44 -3.41
C ARG A 171 1.08 -12.80 -4.05
N ASP A 172 1.12 -13.87 -3.25
CA ASP A 172 1.06 -15.24 -3.74
C ASP A 172 -0.37 -15.67 -4.12
N SER A 173 -1.38 -15.15 -3.43
CA SER A 173 -2.79 -15.53 -3.61
C SER A 173 -3.58 -14.64 -4.56
N SER A 174 -3.01 -13.55 -5.05
CA SER A 174 -3.72 -12.58 -5.88
C SER A 174 -2.87 -12.06 -7.03
N ASN A 175 -3.52 -11.51 -8.06
CA ASN A 175 -2.84 -10.83 -9.16
C ASN A 175 -2.87 -9.30 -8.99
N ILE A 176 -2.82 -8.83 -7.73
CA ILE A 176 -2.81 -7.41 -7.40
C ILE A 176 -1.43 -6.84 -7.70
N THR A 177 -1.39 -5.70 -8.39
CA THR A 177 -0.16 -4.91 -8.56
C THR A 177 0.18 -4.25 -7.24
N MET A 178 1.42 -4.35 -6.76
CA MET A 178 1.82 -3.78 -5.48
C MET A 178 2.99 -2.80 -5.67
N VAL A 179 2.90 -1.64 -5.01
CA VAL A 179 4.01 -0.71 -4.88
C VAL A 179 4.28 -0.50 -3.40
N ILE A 180 5.48 -0.86 -2.95
CA ILE A 180 5.81 -0.97 -1.54
C ILE A 180 7.01 -0.07 -1.22
N VAL A 181 6.81 0.96 -0.41
CA VAL A 181 7.92 1.68 0.22
C VAL A 181 8.27 0.97 1.52
N SER A 182 9.50 0.51 1.66
CA SER A 182 9.95 -0.20 2.85
C SER A 182 11.45 0.00 3.10
N HIS A 183 11.85 -0.09 4.36
CA HIS A 183 13.23 -0.14 4.82
C HIS A 183 13.69 -1.57 5.18
N GLU A 184 12.78 -2.55 5.12
CA GLU A 184 13.05 -3.96 5.40
C GLU A 184 13.69 -4.64 4.18
N ILE A 185 15.01 -4.53 4.06
CA ILE A 185 15.76 -4.95 2.85
C ILE A 185 15.57 -6.45 2.55
N ASP A 186 15.58 -7.32 3.56
CA ASP A 186 15.41 -8.77 3.36
C ASP A 186 14.02 -9.08 2.79
N PHE A 187 12.98 -8.44 3.32
CA PHE A 187 11.62 -8.56 2.81
C PHE A 187 11.51 -8.03 1.37
N VAL A 188 12.06 -6.84 1.10
CA VAL A 188 12.08 -6.24 -0.25
C VAL A 188 12.71 -7.20 -1.25
N ASN A 189 13.87 -7.79 -0.91
CA ASN A 189 14.55 -8.77 -1.76
C ASN A 189 13.74 -10.06 -1.97
N GLN A 190 12.93 -10.44 -0.98
CA GLN A 190 12.11 -11.66 -1.05
C GLN A 190 10.86 -11.47 -1.89
N ILE A 191 10.16 -10.32 -1.76
CA ILE A 191 8.83 -10.14 -2.33
C ILE A 191 8.83 -9.47 -3.71
N SER A 192 9.83 -8.63 -4.02
CA SER A 192 9.78 -7.75 -5.18
C SER A 192 10.21 -8.42 -6.47
N ASP A 193 9.50 -8.12 -7.55
CA ASP A 193 9.94 -8.42 -8.92
C ASP A 193 10.99 -7.39 -9.38
N ARG A 194 10.83 -6.12 -8.97
CA ARG A 194 11.81 -5.05 -9.17
C ARG A 194 11.95 -4.18 -7.92
N ILE A 195 13.15 -3.65 -7.75
CA ILE A 195 13.48 -2.72 -6.68
C ILE A 195 13.93 -1.40 -7.31
N VAL A 196 13.23 -0.33 -6.99
CA VAL A 196 13.53 1.04 -7.42
C VAL A 196 14.28 1.74 -6.30
N VAL A 197 15.49 2.21 -6.59
CA VAL A 197 16.30 2.97 -5.65
C VAL A 197 16.08 4.46 -5.88
N MET A 198 15.50 5.16 -4.91
CA MET A 198 15.27 6.60 -4.97
C MET A 198 16.23 7.36 -4.05
N GLU A 199 16.75 8.48 -4.54
CA GLU A 199 17.58 9.39 -3.76
C GLU A 199 17.42 10.83 -4.28
N ASN A 200 17.27 11.79 -3.36
CA ASN A 200 17.14 13.22 -3.67
C ASN A 200 16.08 13.55 -4.74
N GLY A 201 14.96 12.83 -4.69
CA GLY A 201 13.83 13.02 -5.60
C GLY A 201 14.01 12.42 -6.99
N ASN A 202 15.06 11.60 -7.23
CA ASN A 202 15.31 10.93 -8.50
C ASN A 202 15.29 9.40 -8.32
N ILE A 203 15.00 8.67 -9.41
CA ILE A 203 15.30 7.25 -9.50
C ILE A 203 16.78 7.13 -9.88
N LYS A 204 17.56 6.52 -8.98
CA LYS A 204 18.99 6.24 -9.19
C LYS A 204 19.24 4.96 -9.94
N ASP A 205 18.47 3.92 -9.58
CA ASP A 205 18.67 2.59 -10.14
C ASP A 205 17.35 1.80 -10.11
N ILE A 206 17.24 0.81 -10.98
CA ILE A 206 16.15 -0.16 -11.01
C ILE A 206 16.75 -1.55 -11.14
N VAL A 207 16.68 -2.31 -10.06
CA VAL A 207 17.20 -3.67 -9.97
C VAL A 207 16.08 -4.66 -10.25
N VAL A 208 16.24 -5.52 -11.24
CA VAL A 208 15.32 -6.62 -11.54
C VAL A 208 15.67 -7.82 -10.65
N ASN A 209 14.74 -8.26 -9.83
CA ASN A 209 14.92 -9.42 -8.99
C ASN A 209 14.57 -10.68 -9.79
N LYS A 210 15.57 -11.53 -10.06
CA LYS A 210 15.41 -12.74 -10.89
C LYS A 210 14.64 -13.89 -10.23
N LYS A 211 14.11 -13.72 -9.03
CA LYS A 211 13.25 -14.72 -8.39
C LYS A 211 11.89 -14.73 -9.09
N LYS A 212 11.74 -15.60 -10.10
CA LYS A 212 10.46 -15.85 -10.77
C LYS A 212 9.43 -16.32 -9.74
N ARG A 213 8.21 -15.75 -9.80
CA ARG A 213 7.04 -16.36 -9.18
C ARG A 213 6.94 -17.80 -9.68
N GLN A 214 6.99 -18.77 -8.78
CA GLN A 214 6.49 -20.10 -9.09
C GLN A 214 4.97 -19.97 -9.16
N VAL A 215 4.45 -19.74 -10.36
CA VAL A 215 3.03 -19.88 -10.63
C VAL A 215 2.77 -21.38 -10.63
N SER A 216 2.17 -21.87 -9.53
CA SER A 216 1.60 -23.22 -9.42
C SER A 216 0.18 -23.21 -9.97
#